data_0ef551aa7b7850d32372778a1335647d
#
_entry.id   0ef551aa7b7850d32372778a1335647d
#
_cell.length_a   1.000
_cell.length_b   1.000
_cell.length_c   1.000
_cell.angle_alpha   90.00
_cell.angle_beta   90.00
_cell.angle_gamma   90.00
#
_symmetry.space_group_name_H-M   'P 1'
#
loop_
_entity.id
_entity.type
_entity.pdbx_description
1 polymer ?
#
loop_
_entity_poly.entity_id
_entity_poly.type
_entity_poly.pdbx_seq_one_letter_code
_entity_poly.pdbx_strand_id
1 'polypeptide(L)'
;VEHLNQLTCPSCGAQSFSTYLTVKDHFLSKEDFKLELCDSCNLLFTNPRPTIDRIGDYYKSEDYVSHSSTKKGLVNKVYGWVRSYTLKKKVSLLKQLTDGKNLLDIGAGTGHFLAKAKESGYSVLGLEPDQDARKVALAENGIELKDLSLLHDLNESFDVISMWHVLEHVYNLQVDLEKIVSLVNQDGVLIIAVPNYTSFDAQYYKEFWAAYDVPRHLYHFSPKSIIPLVESKGLKFERMLPMKFDSYYVSMLSEKYKGGSMLKAMRIGFLSNWKAKEGLSSSQIYIFRKK
;
A
#
# COMPACT_ATOMS: atom_id res chain seq x y z
N VAL A 1 -17.80 -1.05 18.58
CA VAL A 1 -17.62 -0.56 17.21
C VAL A 1 -18.49 -1.40 16.29
N GLU A 2 -19.21 -0.75 15.39
CA GLU A 2 -20.06 -1.45 14.43
C GLU A 2 -19.17 -2.07 13.35
N HIS A 3 -19.26 -3.41 13.19
CA HIS A 3 -18.47 -4.17 12.25
C HIS A 3 -19.34 -4.77 11.16
N LEU A 4 -18.86 -4.74 9.92
CA LEU A 4 -19.49 -5.35 8.77
C LEU A 4 -18.90 -6.74 8.55
N ASN A 5 -19.77 -7.76 8.57
CA ASN A 5 -19.38 -9.11 8.21
C ASN A 5 -19.53 -9.31 6.70
N GLN A 6 -18.45 -9.61 6.02
CA GLN A 6 -18.44 -9.92 4.59
C GLN A 6 -18.91 -11.35 4.38
N LEU A 7 -19.99 -11.52 3.63
CA LEU A 7 -20.57 -12.84 3.30
C LEU A 7 -20.00 -13.42 2.00
N THR A 8 -19.31 -12.58 1.23
CA THR A 8 -18.65 -12.96 -0.03
C THR A 8 -17.26 -12.36 -0.11
N CYS A 9 -16.37 -13.03 -0.82
CA CYS A 9 -15.03 -12.53 -1.07
C CYS A 9 -15.09 -11.20 -1.84
N PRO A 10 -14.46 -10.12 -1.34
CA PRO A 10 -14.50 -8.80 -1.97
C PRO A 10 -13.78 -8.74 -3.32
N SER A 11 -12.98 -9.75 -3.67
CA SER A 11 -12.30 -9.82 -4.96
C SER A 11 -13.10 -10.62 -6.00
N CYS A 12 -13.53 -11.83 -5.71
CA CYS A 12 -14.12 -12.73 -6.70
C CYS A 12 -15.60 -13.10 -6.45
N GLY A 13 -16.21 -12.62 -5.34
CA GLY A 13 -17.60 -12.91 -4.99
C GLY A 13 -17.86 -14.33 -4.42
N ALA A 14 -16.83 -15.18 -4.31
CA ALA A 14 -17.00 -16.54 -3.76
C ALA A 14 -17.44 -16.49 -2.29
N GLN A 15 -18.21 -17.50 -1.86
CA GLN A 15 -18.71 -17.63 -0.49
C GLN A 15 -17.89 -18.59 0.37
N SER A 16 -16.90 -19.28 -0.23
CA SER A 16 -16.01 -20.22 0.47
C SER A 16 -14.73 -19.52 0.87
N PHE A 17 -14.53 -19.36 2.16
CA PHE A 17 -13.31 -18.85 2.76
C PHE A 17 -13.15 -19.40 4.18
N SER A 18 -11.92 -19.48 4.64
CA SER A 18 -11.56 -20.05 5.93
C SER A 18 -10.70 -19.09 6.75
N THR A 19 -10.81 -19.18 8.07
CA THR A 19 -9.98 -18.38 8.98
C THR A 19 -8.51 -18.75 8.81
N TYR A 20 -7.70 -17.77 8.43
CA TYR A 20 -6.25 -17.89 8.27
C TYR A 20 -5.50 -17.61 9.57
N LEU A 21 -5.77 -16.45 10.18
CA LEU A 21 -5.17 -16.00 11.44
C LEU A 21 -6.12 -15.08 12.19
N THR A 22 -5.90 -14.96 13.51
CA THR A 22 -6.41 -13.83 14.31
C THR A 22 -5.24 -12.92 14.64
N VAL A 23 -5.37 -11.63 14.36
CA VAL A 23 -4.31 -10.63 14.49
C VAL A 23 -4.80 -9.48 15.35
N LYS A 24 -3.94 -9.03 16.27
CA LYS A 24 -4.23 -7.89 17.15
C LYS A 24 -3.88 -6.56 16.47
N ASP A 25 -4.73 -5.54 16.61
CA ASP A 25 -4.32 -4.16 16.37
C ASP A 25 -3.30 -3.71 17.43
N HIS A 26 -2.03 -3.89 17.14
CA HIS A 26 -0.94 -3.47 18.02
C HIS A 26 -0.74 -1.95 18.03
N PHE A 27 -1.32 -1.25 17.07
CA PHE A 27 -1.12 0.19 16.92
C PHE A 27 -2.05 0.99 17.86
N LEU A 28 -3.35 0.82 17.74
CA LEU A 28 -4.32 1.70 18.40
C LEU A 28 -5.30 0.99 19.33
N SER A 29 -6.27 0.25 18.78
CA SER A 29 -7.43 -0.25 19.52
C SER A 29 -7.12 -1.41 20.45
N LYS A 30 -6.09 -2.17 20.19
CA LYS A 30 -5.75 -3.44 20.84
C LYS A 30 -6.78 -4.55 20.68
N GLU A 31 -7.76 -4.34 19.81
CA GLU A 31 -8.78 -5.33 19.42
C GLU A 31 -8.17 -6.43 18.54
N ASP A 32 -8.80 -7.60 18.56
CA ASP A 32 -8.40 -8.73 17.72
C ASP A 32 -9.31 -8.80 16.49
N PHE A 33 -8.71 -8.98 15.31
CA PHE A 33 -9.38 -9.11 14.02
C PHE A 33 -9.05 -10.44 13.37
N LYS A 34 -10.05 -11.08 12.75
CA LYS A 34 -9.83 -12.29 11.96
C LYS A 34 -9.42 -11.92 10.54
N LEU A 35 -8.48 -12.68 10.01
CA LEU A 35 -8.12 -12.68 8.60
C LEU A 35 -8.68 -13.95 7.96
N GLU A 36 -9.45 -13.79 6.89
CA GLU A 36 -10.08 -14.89 6.16
C GLU A 36 -9.49 -15.02 4.77
N LEU A 37 -9.14 -16.25 4.41
CA LEU A 37 -8.55 -16.60 3.12
C LEU A 37 -9.62 -17.14 2.19
N CYS A 38 -9.81 -16.51 1.04
CA CYS A 38 -10.70 -17.01 0.00
C CYS A 38 -10.10 -18.25 -0.68
N ASP A 39 -10.84 -19.35 -0.68
CA ASP A 39 -10.43 -20.62 -1.27
C ASP A 39 -10.33 -20.56 -2.80
N SER A 40 -11.05 -19.62 -3.44
CA SER A 40 -11.12 -19.49 -4.90
C SER A 40 -10.02 -18.60 -5.47
N CYS A 41 -9.74 -17.41 -4.88
CA CYS A 41 -8.82 -16.43 -5.47
C CYS A 41 -7.57 -16.14 -4.60
N ASN A 42 -7.43 -16.77 -3.45
CA ASN A 42 -6.33 -16.55 -2.50
C ASN A 42 -6.22 -15.09 -2.01
N LEU A 43 -7.30 -14.29 -2.05
CA LEU A 43 -7.32 -13.03 -1.34
C LEU A 43 -7.47 -13.31 0.15
N LEU A 44 -6.57 -12.76 0.94
CA LEU A 44 -6.71 -12.70 2.38
C LEU A 44 -7.32 -11.35 2.75
N PHE A 45 -8.33 -11.31 3.63
CA PHE A 45 -9.04 -10.09 3.98
C PHE A 45 -9.48 -10.07 5.44
N THR A 46 -9.57 -8.86 6.01
CA THR A 46 -10.03 -8.64 7.39
C THR A 46 -11.55 -8.81 7.44
N ASN A 47 -12.04 -9.75 8.29
CA ASN A 47 -13.47 -10.06 8.42
C ASN A 47 -13.82 -10.56 9.85
N PRO A 48 -14.78 -9.93 10.58
CA PRO A 48 -15.46 -8.69 10.20
C PRO A 48 -14.52 -7.48 10.19
N ARG A 49 -14.90 -6.46 9.41
CA ARG A 49 -14.17 -5.19 9.31
C ARG A 49 -15.01 -4.02 9.83
N PRO A 50 -14.41 -2.91 10.29
CA PRO A 50 -15.15 -1.71 10.64
C PRO A 50 -16.02 -1.21 9.47
N THR A 51 -17.17 -0.62 9.76
CA THR A 51 -17.97 0.07 8.72
C THR A 51 -17.22 1.29 8.19
N ILE A 52 -17.63 1.79 7.01
CA ILE A 52 -16.97 2.94 6.36
C ILE A 52 -17.00 4.19 7.26
N ASP A 53 -18.05 4.38 8.04
CA ASP A 53 -18.20 5.51 8.96
C ASP A 53 -17.31 5.37 10.21
N ARG A 54 -16.82 4.16 10.50
CA ARG A 54 -16.06 3.86 11.70
C ARG A 54 -14.58 3.58 11.44
N ILE A 55 -14.19 3.26 10.21
CA ILE A 55 -12.79 2.96 9.88
C ILE A 55 -11.86 4.14 10.19
N GLY A 56 -12.35 5.38 10.07
CA GLY A 56 -11.59 6.59 10.41
C GLY A 56 -11.14 6.65 11.87
N ASP A 57 -11.86 6.00 12.81
CA ASP A 57 -11.49 5.98 14.23
C ASP A 57 -10.16 5.23 14.47
N TYR A 58 -9.80 4.28 13.61
CA TYR A 58 -8.56 3.51 13.68
C TYR A 58 -7.32 4.24 13.13
N TYR A 59 -7.51 5.45 12.58
CA TYR A 59 -6.43 6.34 12.13
C TYR A 59 -6.16 7.49 13.10
N LYS A 60 -7.03 7.74 14.08
CA LYS A 60 -6.94 8.85 15.04
C LYS A 60 -5.97 8.53 16.17
N SER A 61 -4.66 8.64 15.94
CA SER A 61 -3.66 8.60 17.01
C SER A 61 -2.72 9.80 16.90
N GLU A 62 -2.23 10.30 18.05
CA GLU A 62 -1.21 11.35 18.09
C GLU A 62 0.09 10.90 17.40
N ASP A 63 0.39 9.60 17.40
CA ASP A 63 1.54 9.03 16.72
C ASP A 63 1.38 8.98 15.19
N TYR A 64 0.17 8.86 14.67
CA TYR A 64 -0.08 8.88 13.23
C TYR A 64 0.14 10.28 12.63
N VAL A 65 -0.29 11.30 13.34
CA VAL A 65 -0.07 12.72 12.98
C VAL A 65 1.41 13.12 13.14
N SER A 66 2.14 12.51 14.09
CA SER A 66 3.54 12.86 14.40
C SER A 66 4.59 12.29 13.42
N HIS A 67 4.21 11.49 12.45
CA HIS A 67 5.14 11.05 11.40
C HIS A 67 5.68 12.22 10.54
N SER A 68 5.15 13.42 10.72
CA SER A 68 5.53 14.57 9.91
C SER A 68 6.66 15.43 10.44
N SER A 69 7.08 15.42 11.69
CA SER A 69 8.14 16.41 11.99
C SER A 69 8.69 16.51 13.42
N THR A 70 9.21 15.56 14.15
CA THR A 70 10.04 15.97 15.29
C THR A 70 10.93 14.88 15.91
N LYS A 71 11.89 14.35 15.18
CA LYS A 71 13.02 13.66 15.87
C LYS A 71 14.34 14.18 15.30
N LYS A 72 15.03 15.06 16.04
CA LYS A 72 16.42 15.48 15.76
C LYS A 72 17.36 14.33 16.09
N GLY A 73 18.21 13.88 15.14
CA GLY A 73 19.24 12.86 15.40
C GLY A 73 19.71 12.11 14.14
N LEU A 74 20.70 11.25 14.31
CA LEU A 74 21.28 10.39 13.26
C LEU A 74 20.22 9.52 12.56
N VAL A 75 19.20 9.06 13.28
CA VAL A 75 18.11 8.26 12.73
C VAL A 75 17.34 9.02 11.65
N ASN A 76 17.11 10.32 11.84
CA ASN A 76 16.42 11.14 10.83
C ASN A 76 17.26 11.39 9.57
N LYS A 77 18.58 11.48 9.72
CA LYS A 77 19.48 11.61 8.55
C LYS A 77 19.42 10.33 7.71
N VAL A 78 19.48 9.16 8.36
CA VAL A 78 19.36 7.86 7.67
C VAL A 78 17.98 7.74 7.02
N TYR A 79 16.90 8.07 7.73
CA TYR A 79 15.55 8.05 7.18
C TYR A 79 15.40 8.99 5.98
N GLY A 80 15.91 10.22 6.07
CA GLY A 80 15.92 11.18 4.97
C GLY A 80 16.71 10.69 3.74
N TRP A 81 17.84 10.02 3.99
CA TRP A 81 18.63 9.41 2.90
C TRP A 81 17.89 8.25 2.23
N VAL A 82 17.33 7.33 3.01
CA VAL A 82 16.52 6.21 2.48
C VAL A 82 15.32 6.75 1.70
N ARG A 83 14.60 7.73 2.23
CA ARG A 83 13.48 8.37 1.53
C ARG A 83 13.93 8.98 0.20
N SER A 84 15.01 9.78 0.19
CA SER A 84 15.53 10.39 -1.04
C SER A 84 15.95 9.33 -2.08
N TYR A 85 16.59 8.25 -1.63
CA TYR A 85 16.96 7.14 -2.49
C TYR A 85 15.73 6.44 -3.09
N THR A 86 14.73 6.11 -2.27
CA THR A 86 13.52 5.43 -2.72
C THR A 86 12.70 6.30 -3.68
N LEU A 87 12.59 7.62 -3.43
CA LEU A 87 11.93 8.55 -4.34
C LEU A 87 12.63 8.62 -5.71
N LYS A 88 13.97 8.69 -5.73
CA LYS A 88 14.75 8.63 -6.98
C LYS A 88 14.51 7.33 -7.73
N LYS A 89 14.45 6.19 -7.03
CA LYS A 89 14.15 4.88 -7.64
C LYS A 89 12.73 4.81 -8.20
N LYS A 90 11.73 5.34 -7.50
CA LYS A 90 10.35 5.43 -7.99
C LYS A 90 10.28 6.23 -9.29
N VAL A 91 10.88 7.43 -9.32
CA VAL A 91 10.90 8.26 -10.55
C VAL A 91 11.71 7.61 -11.67
N SER A 92 12.85 6.96 -11.36
CA SER A 92 13.60 6.19 -12.35
C SER A 92 12.77 5.05 -12.95
N LEU A 93 11.92 4.40 -12.14
CA LEU A 93 11.00 3.37 -12.61
C LEU A 93 9.98 3.96 -13.61
N LEU A 94 9.38 5.13 -13.31
CA LEU A 94 8.47 5.79 -14.24
C LEU A 94 9.11 5.98 -15.63
N LYS A 95 10.34 6.52 -15.66
CA LYS A 95 11.10 6.77 -16.89
C LYS A 95 11.43 5.51 -17.69
N GLN A 96 11.50 4.34 -17.04
CA GLN A 96 11.76 3.06 -17.70
C GLN A 96 10.48 2.43 -18.27
N LEU A 97 9.32 2.83 -17.77
CA LEU A 97 8.04 2.22 -18.13
C LEU A 97 7.34 2.93 -19.30
N THR A 98 7.47 4.25 -19.41
CA THR A 98 6.83 5.04 -20.45
C THR A 98 7.52 6.39 -20.63
N ASP A 99 7.44 6.93 -21.87
CA ASP A 99 7.84 8.31 -22.19
C ASP A 99 6.74 9.32 -21.84
N GLY A 100 5.52 8.85 -21.58
CA GLY A 100 4.39 9.67 -21.16
C GLY A 100 4.64 10.36 -19.83
N LYS A 101 4.06 11.55 -19.63
CA LYS A 101 4.39 12.45 -18.53
C LYS A 101 3.20 12.82 -17.64
N ASN A 102 2.00 12.34 -17.94
CA ASN A 102 0.82 12.58 -17.11
C ASN A 102 0.75 11.52 -16.02
N LEU A 103 0.94 11.91 -14.77
CA LEU A 103 0.98 11.03 -13.60
C LEU A 103 -0.16 11.34 -12.64
N LEU A 104 -0.95 10.33 -12.32
CA LEU A 104 -1.88 10.33 -11.19
C LEU A 104 -1.28 9.46 -10.07
N ASP A 105 -1.15 10.03 -8.86
CA ASP A 105 -0.77 9.29 -7.65
C ASP A 105 -1.93 9.25 -6.67
N ILE A 106 -2.43 8.07 -6.38
CA ILE A 106 -3.57 7.85 -5.49
C ILE A 106 -3.02 7.49 -4.11
N GLY A 107 -3.49 8.20 -3.05
CA GLY A 107 -2.94 8.12 -1.72
C GLY A 107 -1.56 8.78 -1.65
N ALA A 108 -1.47 10.02 -2.16
CA ALA A 108 -0.20 10.73 -2.36
C ALA A 108 0.50 11.15 -1.04
N GLY A 109 -0.16 10.98 0.11
CA GLY A 109 0.36 11.34 1.42
C GLY A 109 0.77 12.80 1.49
N THR A 110 1.98 13.07 1.94
CA THR A 110 2.52 14.45 2.01
C THR A 110 3.17 14.93 0.69
N GLY A 111 2.93 14.27 -0.44
CA GLY A 111 3.29 14.77 -1.78
C GLY A 111 4.77 14.66 -2.17
N HIS A 112 5.63 14.06 -1.35
CA HIS A 112 7.08 13.97 -1.64
C HIS A 112 7.40 13.27 -2.97
N PHE A 113 6.64 12.21 -3.32
CA PHE A 113 6.85 11.52 -4.58
C PHE A 113 6.46 12.37 -5.78
N LEU A 114 5.31 13.04 -5.69
CA LEU A 114 4.84 13.95 -6.74
C LEU A 114 5.76 15.15 -6.94
N ALA A 115 6.29 15.73 -5.85
CA ALA A 115 7.29 16.80 -5.95
C ALA A 115 8.52 16.32 -6.75
N LYS A 116 9.01 15.13 -6.43
CA LYS A 116 10.16 14.55 -7.15
C LYS A 116 9.86 14.19 -8.60
N ALA A 117 8.65 13.76 -8.90
CA ALA A 117 8.19 13.50 -10.26
C ALA A 117 8.06 14.81 -11.05
N LYS A 118 7.48 15.85 -10.46
CA LYS A 118 7.35 17.20 -11.05
C LYS A 118 8.71 17.82 -11.39
N GLU A 119 9.69 17.73 -10.48
CA GLU A 119 11.09 18.12 -10.75
C GLU A 119 11.71 17.36 -11.93
N SER A 120 11.21 16.16 -12.22
CA SER A 120 11.68 15.30 -13.32
C SER A 120 10.86 15.48 -14.61
N GLY A 121 9.99 16.51 -14.69
CA GLY A 121 9.23 16.90 -15.87
C GLY A 121 7.89 16.19 -16.04
N TYR A 122 7.31 15.60 -14.98
CA TYR A 122 5.96 15.05 -15.01
C TYR A 122 4.92 16.13 -14.72
N SER A 123 3.80 16.09 -15.44
CA SER A 123 2.54 16.71 -15.04
C SER A 123 1.90 15.81 -14.00
N VAL A 124 1.60 16.33 -12.81
CA VAL A 124 1.20 15.53 -11.67
C VAL A 124 -0.17 15.91 -11.14
N LEU A 125 -1.00 14.94 -10.87
CA LEU A 125 -2.21 15.04 -10.05
C LEU A 125 -2.08 14.05 -8.89
N GLY A 126 -2.36 14.49 -7.67
CA GLY A 126 -2.37 13.65 -6.48
C GLY A 126 -3.71 13.67 -5.78
N LEU A 127 -4.17 12.50 -5.37
CA LEU A 127 -5.36 12.33 -4.55
C LEU A 127 -4.95 11.82 -3.17
N GLU A 128 -5.48 12.46 -2.10
CA GLU A 128 -5.17 12.10 -0.71
C GLU A 128 -6.41 12.36 0.17
N PRO A 129 -6.91 11.35 0.92
CA PRO A 129 -8.08 11.56 1.78
C PRO A 129 -7.78 12.42 3.01
N ASP A 130 -6.57 12.35 3.57
CA ASP A 130 -6.22 13.09 4.78
C ASP A 130 -5.97 14.57 4.49
N GLN A 131 -6.78 15.43 5.11
CA GLN A 131 -6.70 16.88 4.92
C GLN A 131 -5.37 17.47 5.45
N ASP A 132 -4.85 16.94 6.54
CA ASP A 132 -3.61 17.46 7.13
C ASP A 132 -2.40 17.04 6.31
N ALA A 133 -2.40 15.83 5.75
CA ALA A 133 -1.40 15.42 4.77
C ALA A 133 -1.43 16.34 3.52
N ARG A 134 -2.62 16.70 3.01
CA ARG A 134 -2.75 17.66 1.89
C ARG A 134 -2.18 19.04 2.22
N LYS A 135 -2.42 19.54 3.45
CA LYS A 135 -1.84 20.84 3.90
C LYS A 135 -0.32 20.77 3.95
N VAL A 136 0.24 19.69 4.49
CA VAL A 136 1.69 19.46 4.54
C VAL A 136 2.28 19.36 3.12
N ALA A 137 1.61 18.67 2.20
CA ALA A 137 2.05 18.55 0.81
C ALA A 137 2.19 19.94 0.13
N LEU A 138 1.23 20.81 0.37
CA LEU A 138 1.28 22.19 -0.17
C LEU A 138 2.39 23.00 0.50
N ALA A 139 2.44 22.98 1.83
CA ALA A 139 3.36 23.84 2.60
C ALA A 139 4.83 23.44 2.45
N GLU A 140 5.14 22.13 2.47
CA GLU A 140 6.53 21.65 2.49
C GLU A 140 7.04 21.25 1.09
N ASN A 141 6.16 20.78 0.20
CA ASN A 141 6.54 20.23 -1.10
C ASN A 141 5.99 21.01 -2.31
N GLY A 142 5.18 22.05 -2.09
CA GLY A 142 4.60 22.86 -3.17
C GLY A 142 3.68 22.07 -4.11
N ILE A 143 3.04 21.01 -3.59
CA ILE A 143 2.13 20.15 -4.33
C ILE A 143 0.72 20.33 -3.78
N GLU A 144 -0.17 20.85 -4.61
CA GLU A 144 -1.60 20.91 -4.30
C GLU A 144 -2.23 19.56 -4.57
N LEU A 145 -2.62 18.86 -3.50
CA LEU A 145 -3.33 17.59 -3.58
C LEU A 145 -4.84 17.81 -3.52
N LYS A 146 -5.59 16.97 -4.22
CA LYS A 146 -7.05 16.94 -4.20
C LYS A 146 -7.56 15.87 -3.26
N ASP A 147 -8.82 16.00 -2.82
CA ASP A 147 -9.48 14.99 -2.01
C ASP A 147 -9.69 13.70 -2.82
N LEU A 148 -9.57 12.54 -2.17
CA LEU A 148 -9.74 11.24 -2.82
C LEU A 148 -11.14 11.06 -3.42
N SER A 149 -12.18 11.73 -2.89
CA SER A 149 -13.55 11.68 -3.44
C SER A 149 -13.62 12.12 -4.91
N LEU A 150 -12.67 12.94 -5.38
CA LEU A 150 -12.58 13.35 -6.78
C LEU A 150 -12.31 12.18 -7.74
N LEU A 151 -11.83 11.03 -7.26
CA LEU A 151 -11.47 9.88 -8.10
C LEU A 151 -12.60 9.52 -9.08
N HIS A 152 -13.83 9.48 -8.59
CA HIS A 152 -14.99 9.07 -9.40
C HIS A 152 -15.45 10.13 -10.41
N ASP A 153 -15.09 11.39 -10.18
CA ASP A 153 -15.43 12.52 -11.07
C ASP A 153 -14.36 12.76 -12.16
N LEU A 154 -13.16 12.16 -12.03
CA LEU A 154 -12.12 12.27 -13.04
C LEU A 154 -12.57 11.65 -14.37
N ASN A 155 -12.39 12.40 -15.46
CA ASN A 155 -12.68 11.94 -16.83
C ASN A 155 -11.46 12.01 -17.73
N GLU A 156 -10.34 12.54 -17.24
CA GLU A 156 -9.05 12.56 -17.92
C GLU A 156 -8.32 11.24 -17.75
N SER A 157 -7.40 10.93 -18.66
CA SER A 157 -6.60 9.71 -18.60
C SER A 157 -5.13 10.04 -18.36
N PHE A 158 -4.40 9.06 -17.79
CA PHE A 158 -3.02 9.23 -17.37
C PHE A 158 -2.11 8.18 -18.00
N ASP A 159 -0.87 8.60 -18.30
CA ASP A 159 0.16 7.71 -18.82
C ASP A 159 0.67 6.77 -17.73
N VAL A 160 0.68 7.26 -16.48
CA VAL A 160 1.01 6.48 -15.29
C VAL A 160 0.00 6.76 -14.20
N ILE A 161 -0.52 5.69 -13.60
CA ILE A 161 -1.23 5.76 -12.32
C ILE A 161 -0.43 4.96 -11.30
N SER A 162 -0.23 5.53 -10.11
CA SER A 162 0.50 4.86 -9.02
C SER A 162 -0.30 4.81 -7.73
N MET A 163 -0.14 3.69 -7.01
CA MET A 163 -0.68 3.42 -5.68
C MET A 163 0.43 2.81 -4.83
N TRP A 164 0.95 3.57 -3.86
CA TRP A 164 2.05 3.13 -3.00
C TRP A 164 1.53 2.85 -1.59
N HIS A 165 1.22 1.59 -1.26
CA HIS A 165 0.56 1.17 -0.02
C HIS A 165 -0.81 1.84 0.16
N VAL A 166 -1.69 1.63 -0.81
CA VAL A 166 -3.03 2.22 -0.86
C VAL A 166 -4.11 1.19 -1.10
N LEU A 167 -3.89 0.24 -2.03
CA LEU A 167 -4.94 -0.68 -2.45
C LEU A 167 -5.46 -1.55 -1.30
N GLU A 168 -4.61 -1.85 -0.32
CA GLU A 168 -4.96 -2.57 0.91
C GLU A 168 -5.95 -1.83 1.82
N HIS A 169 -6.06 -0.50 1.67
CA HIS A 169 -6.96 0.36 2.45
C HIS A 169 -8.28 0.70 1.74
N VAL A 170 -8.35 0.44 0.43
CA VAL A 170 -9.50 0.83 -0.40
C VAL A 170 -10.78 0.15 0.07
N TYR A 171 -11.82 0.92 0.41
CA TYR A 171 -13.03 0.34 0.99
C TYR A 171 -13.89 -0.42 -0.03
N ASN A 172 -14.04 0.13 -1.24
CA ASN A 172 -14.84 -0.42 -2.34
C ASN A 172 -13.93 -0.99 -3.46
N LEU A 173 -13.18 -2.05 -3.14
CA LEU A 173 -12.10 -2.61 -3.97
C LEU A 173 -12.46 -2.74 -5.45
N GLN A 174 -13.64 -3.31 -5.78
CA GLN A 174 -14.03 -3.57 -7.16
C GLN A 174 -14.35 -2.29 -7.93
N VAL A 175 -15.13 -1.40 -7.31
CA VAL A 175 -15.61 -0.15 -7.93
C VAL A 175 -14.46 0.82 -8.15
N ASP A 176 -13.62 0.99 -7.11
CA ASP A 176 -12.50 1.93 -7.18
C ASP A 176 -11.43 1.44 -8.15
N LEU A 177 -11.12 0.12 -8.14
CA LEU A 177 -10.15 -0.44 -9.08
C LEU A 177 -10.63 -0.34 -10.54
N GLU A 178 -11.92 -0.56 -10.79
CA GLU A 178 -12.51 -0.39 -12.12
C GLU A 178 -12.40 1.05 -12.62
N LYS A 179 -12.71 2.02 -11.74
CA LYS A 179 -12.52 3.44 -12.05
C LYS A 179 -11.05 3.76 -12.33
N ILE A 180 -10.13 3.31 -11.49
CA ILE A 180 -8.69 3.53 -11.65
C ILE A 180 -8.21 2.98 -13.00
N VAL A 181 -8.59 1.76 -13.35
CA VAL A 181 -8.21 1.13 -14.62
C VAL A 181 -8.78 1.90 -15.82
N SER A 182 -10.01 2.45 -15.72
CA SER A 182 -10.61 3.26 -16.78
C SER A 182 -9.82 4.54 -17.10
N LEU A 183 -9.13 5.10 -16.11
CA LEU A 183 -8.30 6.30 -16.22
C LEU A 183 -6.90 6.05 -16.81
N VAL A 184 -6.48 4.80 -16.99
CA VAL A 184 -5.20 4.48 -17.63
C VAL A 184 -5.28 4.73 -19.11
N ASN A 185 -4.35 5.52 -19.67
CA ASN A 185 -4.24 5.75 -21.14
C ASN A 185 -4.01 4.44 -21.89
N GLN A 186 -4.30 4.44 -23.20
CA GLN A 186 -3.82 3.40 -24.11
C GLN A 186 -2.29 3.34 -24.01
N ASP A 187 -1.71 2.15 -23.88
CA ASP A 187 -0.29 1.91 -23.58
C ASP A 187 0.19 2.46 -22.23
N GLY A 188 -0.73 3.00 -21.41
CA GLY A 188 -0.44 3.50 -20.07
C GLY A 188 -0.15 2.39 -19.07
N VAL A 189 0.34 2.79 -17.91
CA VAL A 189 0.85 1.89 -16.84
C VAL A 189 0.14 2.15 -15.53
N LEU A 190 -0.33 1.08 -14.89
CA LEU A 190 -0.74 1.09 -13.48
C LEU A 190 0.34 0.43 -12.61
N ILE A 191 0.81 1.16 -11.61
CA ILE A 191 1.80 0.70 -10.62
C ILE A 191 1.09 0.54 -9.28
N ILE A 192 1.11 -0.67 -8.72
CA ILE A 192 0.54 -0.95 -7.40
C ILE A 192 1.64 -1.54 -6.51
N ALA A 193 1.91 -0.90 -5.38
CA ALA A 193 2.79 -1.45 -4.36
C ALA A 193 1.98 -1.80 -3.12
N VAL A 194 2.06 -3.04 -2.67
CA VAL A 194 1.32 -3.55 -1.49
C VAL A 194 2.17 -4.56 -0.71
N PRO A 195 1.90 -4.75 0.59
CA PRO A 195 2.47 -5.82 1.38
C PRO A 195 2.08 -7.19 0.82
N ASN A 196 2.97 -8.17 0.99
CA ASN A 196 2.79 -9.54 0.52
C ASN A 196 2.73 -10.50 1.71
N TYR A 197 1.54 -10.99 2.06
CA TYR A 197 1.36 -11.89 3.20
C TYR A 197 2.02 -13.26 3.02
N THR A 198 2.45 -13.60 1.80
CA THR A 198 3.18 -14.84 1.52
C THR A 198 4.70 -14.68 1.62
N SER A 199 5.20 -13.50 1.98
CA SER A 199 6.62 -13.21 2.15
C SER A 199 7.25 -14.03 3.29
N PHE A 200 8.58 -14.13 3.27
CA PHE A 200 9.31 -14.85 4.32
C PHE A 200 9.09 -14.27 5.71
N ASP A 201 9.14 -12.94 5.85
CA ASP A 201 8.92 -12.26 7.13
C ASP A 201 7.48 -12.38 7.61
N ALA A 202 6.48 -12.36 6.71
CA ALA A 202 5.08 -12.62 7.08
C ALA A 202 4.90 -14.03 7.66
N GLN A 203 5.49 -15.04 7.01
CA GLN A 203 5.44 -16.42 7.47
C GLN A 203 6.22 -16.65 8.78
N TYR A 204 7.28 -15.86 9.01
CA TYR A 204 8.09 -15.92 10.22
C TYR A 204 7.40 -15.28 11.42
N TYR A 205 6.81 -14.06 11.23
CA TYR A 205 6.19 -13.31 12.31
C TYR A 205 4.76 -13.73 12.61
N LYS A 206 4.08 -14.34 11.64
CA LYS A 206 2.68 -14.78 11.74
C LYS A 206 1.79 -13.62 12.26
N GLU A 207 1.02 -13.86 13.33
CA GLU A 207 0.11 -12.87 13.94
C GLU A 207 0.79 -11.55 14.37
N PHE A 208 2.11 -11.55 14.53
CA PHE A 208 2.90 -10.37 14.87
C PHE A 208 3.44 -9.62 13.65
N TRP A 209 3.16 -10.10 12.43
CA TRP A 209 3.65 -9.41 11.23
C TRP A 209 2.98 -8.03 11.09
N ALA A 210 3.80 -6.96 11.23
CA ALA A 210 3.29 -5.59 11.36
C ALA A 210 2.54 -5.10 10.11
N ALA A 211 2.84 -5.68 8.94
CA ALA A 211 2.15 -5.27 7.71
C ALA A 211 0.75 -5.89 7.53
N TYR A 212 0.26 -6.67 8.49
CA TYR A 212 -1.18 -6.92 8.56
C TYR A 212 -1.95 -5.66 8.94
N ASP A 213 -1.42 -4.81 9.78
CA ASP A 213 -1.95 -3.50 10.17
C ASP A 213 -3.48 -3.42 10.28
N VAL A 214 -4.07 -4.42 10.97
CA VAL A 214 -5.53 -4.53 11.15
C VAL A 214 -6.06 -3.44 12.07
N PRO A 215 -7.28 -2.93 11.85
CA PRO A 215 -8.16 -3.18 10.72
C PRO A 215 -7.97 -2.20 9.56
N ARG A 216 -6.91 -1.36 9.58
CA ARG A 216 -6.63 -0.35 8.54
C ARG A 216 -6.37 -0.99 7.18
N HIS A 217 -5.63 -2.12 7.15
CA HIS A 217 -5.55 -2.97 5.98
C HIS A 217 -6.78 -3.88 5.92
N LEU A 218 -7.63 -3.64 4.94
CA LEU A 218 -8.83 -4.43 4.67
C LEU A 218 -8.50 -5.68 3.86
N TYR A 219 -7.44 -5.61 3.05
CA TYR A 219 -6.99 -6.67 2.15
C TYR A 219 -5.51 -6.94 2.32
N HIS A 220 -5.14 -8.20 2.20
CA HIS A 220 -3.75 -8.66 2.26
C HIS A 220 -3.47 -9.45 0.98
N PHE A 221 -2.63 -8.87 0.14
CA PHE A 221 -2.39 -9.38 -1.19
C PHE A 221 -1.24 -10.38 -1.25
N SER A 222 -1.29 -11.20 -2.30
CA SER A 222 -0.19 -12.01 -2.80
C SER A 222 -0.18 -11.91 -4.33
N PRO A 223 0.90 -12.32 -5.02
CA PRO A 223 0.87 -12.37 -6.49
C PRO A 223 -0.31 -13.16 -7.06
N LYS A 224 -0.73 -14.23 -6.36
CA LYS A 224 -1.86 -15.08 -6.77
C LYS A 224 -3.21 -14.40 -6.68
N SER A 225 -3.37 -13.42 -5.79
CA SER A 225 -4.65 -12.72 -5.62
C SER A 225 -4.70 -11.39 -6.40
N ILE A 226 -3.63 -10.59 -6.41
CA ILE A 226 -3.66 -9.27 -7.03
C ILE A 226 -3.55 -9.32 -8.56
N ILE A 227 -2.76 -10.23 -9.12
CA ILE A 227 -2.57 -10.29 -10.57
C ILE A 227 -3.89 -10.62 -11.28
N PRO A 228 -4.62 -11.71 -10.95
CA PRO A 228 -5.90 -11.99 -11.58
C PRO A 228 -6.96 -10.92 -11.33
N LEU A 229 -6.94 -10.30 -10.14
CA LEU A 229 -7.87 -9.21 -9.80
C LEU A 229 -7.72 -8.03 -10.77
N VAL A 230 -6.49 -7.55 -10.98
CA VAL A 230 -6.25 -6.39 -11.86
C VAL A 230 -6.43 -6.78 -13.34
N GLU A 231 -6.01 -7.98 -13.74
CA GLU A 231 -6.21 -8.47 -15.11
C GLU A 231 -7.69 -8.63 -15.46
N SER A 232 -8.55 -8.99 -14.49
CA SER A 232 -10.00 -9.05 -14.70
C SER A 232 -10.64 -7.71 -15.05
N LYS A 233 -9.93 -6.58 -14.81
CA LYS A 233 -10.36 -5.22 -15.14
C LYS A 233 -9.82 -4.73 -16.49
N GLY A 234 -9.10 -5.58 -17.24
CA GLY A 234 -8.66 -5.28 -18.62
C GLY A 234 -7.22 -4.75 -18.74
N LEU A 235 -6.45 -4.76 -17.68
CA LEU A 235 -5.01 -4.56 -17.75
C LEU A 235 -4.29 -5.90 -17.89
N LYS A 236 -3.04 -5.87 -18.36
CA LYS A 236 -2.18 -7.04 -18.46
C LYS A 236 -1.01 -6.90 -17.48
N PHE A 237 -0.76 -7.93 -16.69
CA PHE A 237 0.44 -8.00 -15.85
C PHE A 237 1.70 -7.98 -16.71
N GLU A 238 2.65 -7.08 -16.39
CA GLU A 238 3.94 -6.99 -17.09
C GLU A 238 5.04 -7.63 -16.25
N ARG A 239 5.24 -7.16 -15.02
CA ARG A 239 6.27 -7.65 -14.11
C ARG A 239 6.03 -7.18 -12.68
N MET A 240 6.77 -7.77 -11.74
CA MET A 240 6.83 -7.31 -10.35
C MET A 240 8.26 -7.04 -9.92
N LEU A 241 8.41 -6.10 -8.96
CA LEU A 241 9.70 -5.66 -8.42
C LEU A 241 9.64 -5.65 -6.88
N PRO A 242 10.78 -5.95 -6.19
CA PRO A 242 10.83 -5.95 -4.74
C PRO A 242 10.94 -4.54 -4.15
N MET A 243 10.32 -4.31 -2.99
CA MET A 243 10.54 -3.14 -2.13
C MET A 243 11.46 -3.53 -0.95
N LYS A 244 12.76 -3.49 -1.18
CA LYS A 244 13.75 -4.07 -0.26
C LYS A 244 13.82 -3.42 1.13
N PHE A 245 13.49 -2.14 1.26
CA PHE A 245 13.58 -1.44 2.56
C PHE A 245 12.41 -1.79 3.49
N ASP A 246 11.27 -2.17 2.94
CA ASP A 246 10.06 -2.47 3.70
C ASP A 246 10.26 -3.66 4.64
N SER A 247 10.99 -4.69 4.21
CA SER A 247 11.26 -5.86 5.04
C SER A 247 11.96 -5.51 6.36
N TYR A 248 12.86 -4.51 6.35
CA TYR A 248 13.53 -4.05 7.57
C TYR A 248 12.58 -3.28 8.47
N TYR A 249 11.81 -2.35 7.90
CA TYR A 249 10.85 -1.56 8.66
C TYR A 249 9.74 -2.44 9.26
N VAL A 250 9.15 -3.31 8.47
CA VAL A 250 8.13 -4.26 8.93
C VAL A 250 8.68 -5.18 10.00
N SER A 251 9.91 -5.72 9.83
CA SER A 251 10.54 -6.57 10.84
C SER A 251 10.81 -5.82 12.15
N MET A 252 11.21 -4.53 12.09
CA MET A 252 11.41 -3.72 13.30
C MET A 252 10.12 -3.54 14.10
N LEU A 253 9.01 -3.25 13.41
CA LEU A 253 7.70 -3.13 14.05
C LEU A 253 7.21 -4.48 14.58
N SER A 254 7.38 -5.56 13.82
CA SER A 254 7.00 -6.91 14.22
C SER A 254 7.75 -7.39 15.48
N GLU A 255 9.06 -7.12 15.57
CA GLU A 255 9.83 -7.41 16.79
C GLU A 255 9.38 -6.53 17.96
N LYS A 256 9.01 -5.26 17.72
CA LYS A 256 8.43 -4.40 18.76
C LYS A 256 7.12 -4.99 19.29
N TYR A 257 6.25 -5.49 18.45
CA TYR A 257 4.97 -6.12 18.84
C TYR A 257 5.19 -7.41 19.64
N LYS A 258 6.23 -8.16 19.27
CA LYS A 258 6.59 -9.44 19.91
C LYS A 258 7.45 -9.29 21.17
N GLY A 259 7.90 -8.08 21.50
CA GLY A 259 8.87 -7.85 22.60
C GLY A 259 10.28 -8.35 22.29
N GLY A 260 10.64 -8.41 21.02
CA GLY A 260 11.93 -8.90 20.54
C GLY A 260 13.00 -7.81 20.41
N SER A 261 14.03 -8.04 19.59
CA SER A 261 15.20 -7.17 19.49
C SER A 261 15.43 -6.59 18.11
N MET A 262 16.05 -5.39 18.05
CA MET A 262 16.44 -4.74 16.79
C MET A 262 17.41 -5.59 15.96
N LEU A 263 18.36 -6.28 16.58
CA LEU A 263 19.30 -7.15 15.88
C LEU A 263 18.58 -8.29 15.15
N LYS A 264 17.56 -8.86 15.80
CA LYS A 264 16.73 -9.91 15.20
C LYS A 264 15.89 -9.35 14.06
N ALA A 265 15.32 -8.14 14.20
CA ALA A 265 14.61 -7.46 13.13
C ALA A 265 15.48 -7.28 11.88
N MET A 266 16.71 -6.79 12.05
CA MET A 266 17.65 -6.61 10.95
C MET A 266 18.00 -7.92 10.26
N ARG A 267 18.23 -8.99 11.03
CA ARG A 267 18.49 -10.33 10.49
C ARG A 267 17.30 -10.86 9.67
N ILE A 268 16.07 -10.75 10.20
CA ILE A 268 14.87 -11.23 9.50
C ILE A 268 14.60 -10.40 8.25
N GLY A 269 14.70 -9.07 8.32
CA GLY A 269 14.59 -8.20 7.15
C GLY A 269 15.61 -8.53 6.05
N PHE A 270 16.85 -8.81 6.43
CA PHE A 270 17.88 -9.28 5.49
C PHE A 270 17.52 -10.63 4.85
N LEU A 271 17.10 -11.60 5.67
CA LEU A 271 16.71 -12.94 5.18
C LEU A 271 15.47 -12.85 4.27
N SER A 272 14.51 -11.98 4.60
CA SER A 272 13.34 -11.75 3.74
C SER A 272 13.77 -11.24 2.36
N ASN A 273 14.65 -10.24 2.30
CA ASN A 273 15.18 -9.75 1.03
C ASN A 273 16.01 -10.79 0.26
N TRP A 274 16.80 -11.59 0.98
CA TRP A 274 17.62 -12.63 0.34
C TRP A 274 16.79 -13.75 -0.26
N LYS A 275 15.73 -14.17 0.44
CA LYS A 275 14.78 -15.20 -0.01
C LYS A 275 13.77 -14.68 -1.05
N ALA A 276 13.69 -13.37 -1.24
CA ALA A 276 12.77 -12.73 -2.17
C ALA A 276 13.11 -12.95 -3.67
N LYS A 277 14.05 -13.81 -4.00
CA LYS A 277 14.52 -14.04 -5.38
C LYS A 277 13.42 -14.43 -6.37
N GLU A 278 12.24 -14.84 -5.90
CA GLU A 278 11.12 -15.32 -6.73
C GLU A 278 9.82 -14.52 -6.50
N GLY A 279 9.92 -13.23 -6.22
CA GLY A 279 8.74 -12.37 -6.02
C GLY A 279 8.09 -12.49 -4.64
N LEU A 280 8.82 -12.98 -3.64
CA LEU A 280 8.33 -13.14 -2.25
C LEU A 280 8.91 -12.06 -1.32
N SER A 281 9.05 -10.83 -1.78
CA SER A 281 9.44 -9.69 -0.92
C SER A 281 8.34 -9.36 0.07
N SER A 282 8.71 -8.71 1.18
CA SER A 282 7.80 -8.20 2.20
C SER A 282 6.71 -7.30 1.61
N SER A 283 7.11 -6.39 0.71
CA SER A 283 6.22 -5.63 -0.16
C SER A 283 6.65 -5.76 -1.61
N GLN A 284 5.69 -5.77 -2.53
CA GLN A 284 5.89 -5.95 -3.96
C GLN A 284 5.30 -4.77 -4.74
N ILE A 285 6.02 -4.35 -5.77
CA ILE A 285 5.52 -3.44 -6.80
C ILE A 285 5.04 -4.29 -7.97
N TYR A 286 3.78 -4.16 -8.34
CA TYR A 286 3.19 -4.79 -9.50
C TYR A 286 3.01 -3.76 -10.60
N ILE A 287 3.38 -4.11 -11.82
CA ILE A 287 3.28 -3.26 -13.00
C ILE A 287 2.31 -3.91 -13.97
N PHE A 288 1.28 -3.16 -14.31
CA PHE A 288 0.26 -3.57 -15.26
C PHE A 288 0.19 -2.56 -16.41
N ARG A 289 -0.12 -3.04 -17.61
CA ARG A 289 -0.20 -2.23 -18.81
C ARG A 289 -1.56 -2.38 -19.50
N LYS A 290 -2.09 -1.27 -19.97
CA LYS A 290 -3.23 -1.25 -20.88
C LYS A 290 -2.71 -1.46 -22.31
N LYS A 291 -3.31 -2.40 -23.03
CA LYS A 291 -3.01 -2.69 -24.42
C LYS A 291 -4.18 -2.34 -25.31
#